data_6b998e8d0c3e5aff454b2e6f1c7b776f
#
_entry.id   6b998e8d0c3e5aff454b2e6f1c7b776f
#
_cell.length_a   1.000
_cell.length_b   1.000
_cell.length_c   1.000
_cell.angle_alpha   90.00
_cell.angle_beta   90.00
_cell.angle_gamma   90.00
#
_symmetry.space_group_name_H-M   'P 1'
#
loop_
_entity.id
_entity.type
_entity.pdbx_description
1 polymer ?
#
loop_
_entity_poly.entity_id
_entity_poly.type
_entity_poly.pdbx_seq_one_letter_code
_entity_poly.pdbx_strand_id
1 'polypeptide(L)'
;MKKEHKTRKSMADQICLITTAFLILLACADIVRFAVLGDKTVFITFWLIAIVFILLSYTAWKSRMPFLYLLIAVAAFVLYFNTNFSTSTYYFNWLFLGEAIVAALGGILGTVAMLWKKIPVGRAAVFPLVMSVLILVGFLGFWKLRYEAAYNAQGQARDELWAVPAKYDEEEPKQAGTVEEIVYDTKAYATDERIVKKTAYVYLPYGYSKDKQYNILYLMHGTGDDEKYWLKTNPYNKTMLDNMIADRDIEPLIVVTPTFYVEDDCADDLDQLTYSFAKELRNDLMPEIESVYSTYAKSADDEGFAESRDHRAFAGLSRGAVTMYHSALCQSLDYFSWFGAFSGSRTDKTAFEDTIQTGDFAELSIHYLYVASGNFDFALPGQVQDYQALLDIEPRLRSGVNTCFDVFPMRYHSMGNWHLALYNFLQKIF
;
A
#
# COMPACT_ATOMS: atom_id res chain seq x y z
N MET A 1 -37.49 53.13 30.10
CA MET A 1 -37.13 52.37 28.89
C MET A 1 -35.62 52.14 28.91
N LYS A 2 -35.17 50.97 29.35
CA LYS A 2 -33.75 50.54 29.24
C LYS A 2 -33.59 50.02 27.79
N LYS A 3 -32.79 50.74 26.98
CA LYS A 3 -32.35 50.21 25.68
C LYS A 3 -31.41 49.05 25.95
N GLU A 4 -31.84 47.82 25.63
CA GLU A 4 -30.96 46.65 25.50
C GLU A 4 -29.96 46.92 24.37
N HIS A 5 -28.73 47.25 24.73
CA HIS A 5 -27.60 47.20 23.79
C HIS A 5 -27.36 45.73 23.45
N LYS A 6 -27.94 45.24 22.35
CA LYS A 6 -27.50 44.01 21.69
C LYS A 6 -26.02 44.19 21.34
N THR A 7 -25.14 43.72 22.19
CA THR A 7 -23.69 43.71 21.95
C THR A 7 -23.46 42.84 20.70
N ARG A 8 -23.04 43.49 19.62
CA ARG A 8 -22.67 42.84 18.37
C ARG A 8 -21.56 41.82 18.67
N LYS A 9 -21.81 40.52 18.50
CA LYS A 9 -20.82 39.46 18.72
C LYS A 9 -19.53 39.79 17.98
N SER A 10 -18.39 39.62 18.63
CA SER A 10 -17.10 39.90 17.99
C SER A 10 -16.87 38.93 16.81
N MET A 11 -16.03 39.30 15.85
CA MET A 11 -15.67 38.41 14.70
C MET A 11 -15.07 37.10 15.22
N ALA A 12 -14.28 37.12 16.26
CA ALA A 12 -13.75 35.91 16.91
C ALA A 12 -14.88 35.03 17.48
N ASP A 13 -15.90 35.61 18.11
CA ASP A 13 -17.06 34.87 18.62
C ASP A 13 -17.86 34.17 17.48
N GLN A 14 -17.97 34.86 16.34
CA GLN A 14 -18.65 34.30 15.15
C GLN A 14 -17.85 33.15 14.54
N ILE A 15 -16.53 33.30 14.40
CA ILE A 15 -15.64 32.22 13.92
C ILE A 15 -15.74 31.02 14.85
N CYS A 16 -15.60 31.16 16.15
CA CYS A 16 -15.72 30.09 17.12
C CYS A 16 -17.08 29.39 17.04
N LEU A 17 -18.17 30.14 16.91
CA LEU A 17 -19.52 29.58 16.81
C LEU A 17 -19.68 28.72 15.52
N ILE A 18 -19.24 29.25 14.38
CA ILE A 18 -19.33 28.57 13.09
C ILE A 18 -18.48 27.30 13.12
N THR A 19 -17.23 27.41 13.57
CA THR A 19 -16.32 26.25 13.69
C THR A 19 -16.92 25.16 14.58
N THR A 20 -17.45 25.53 15.77
CA THR A 20 -18.11 24.57 16.67
C THR A 20 -19.30 23.89 16.00
N ALA A 21 -20.15 24.64 15.29
CA ALA A 21 -21.30 24.07 14.62
C ALA A 21 -20.91 23.02 13.57
N PHE A 22 -19.87 23.31 12.76
CA PHE A 22 -19.35 22.36 11.77
C PHE A 22 -18.71 21.12 12.42
N LEU A 23 -17.91 21.30 13.47
CA LEU A 23 -17.27 20.17 14.18
C LEU A 23 -18.31 19.27 14.86
N ILE A 24 -19.35 19.83 15.47
CA ILE A 24 -20.47 19.03 16.01
C ILE A 24 -21.18 18.26 14.91
N LEU A 25 -21.41 18.87 13.74
CA LEU A 25 -22.05 18.21 12.63
C LEU A 25 -21.21 17.02 12.12
N LEU A 26 -19.90 17.21 11.96
CA LEU A 26 -18.98 16.15 11.54
C LEU A 26 -18.89 15.02 12.57
N ALA A 27 -18.76 15.34 13.85
CA ALA A 27 -18.74 14.35 14.93
C ALA A 27 -20.07 13.57 15.03
N CYS A 28 -21.21 14.20 14.79
CA CYS A 28 -22.50 13.51 14.69
C CYS A 28 -22.54 12.57 13.46
N ALA A 29 -21.96 13.00 12.34
CA ALA A 29 -21.85 12.14 11.15
C ALA A 29 -20.97 10.92 11.42
N ASP A 30 -19.87 11.08 12.17
CA ASP A 30 -19.03 9.97 12.61
C ASP A 30 -19.81 8.98 13.50
N ILE A 31 -20.58 9.48 14.46
CA ILE A 31 -21.43 8.64 15.30
C ILE A 31 -22.37 7.78 14.46
N VAL A 32 -23.03 8.38 13.48
CA VAL A 32 -23.96 7.66 12.59
C VAL A 32 -23.21 6.64 11.73
N ARG A 33 -22.07 7.04 11.14
CA ARG A 33 -21.26 6.17 10.31
C ARG A 33 -20.80 4.93 11.04
N PHE A 34 -20.22 5.08 12.23
CA PHE A 34 -19.76 3.94 13.03
C PHE A 34 -20.91 3.07 13.58
N ALA A 35 -22.09 3.65 13.76
CA ALA A 35 -23.31 2.87 14.09
C ALA A 35 -23.72 1.94 12.94
N VAL A 36 -23.50 2.35 11.69
CA VAL A 36 -23.85 1.56 10.49
C VAL A 36 -22.81 0.45 10.22
N LEU A 37 -21.54 0.67 10.55
CA LEU A 37 -20.45 -0.29 10.27
C LEU A 37 -20.45 -1.56 11.16
N GLY A 38 -21.21 -1.59 12.25
CA GLY A 38 -21.55 -2.81 12.97
C GLY A 38 -20.49 -3.44 13.89
N ASP A 39 -19.24 -2.98 13.89
CA ASP A 39 -18.21 -3.47 14.82
C ASP A 39 -18.31 -2.80 16.19
N LYS A 40 -18.81 -3.55 17.19
CA LYS A 40 -19.12 -3.02 18.52
C LYS A 40 -17.91 -2.45 19.26
N THR A 41 -16.73 -3.02 19.11
CA THR A 41 -15.54 -2.61 19.87
C THR A 41 -14.96 -1.32 19.29
N VAL A 42 -14.83 -1.25 18.00
CA VAL A 42 -14.39 -0.05 17.25
C VAL A 42 -15.42 1.07 17.42
N PHE A 43 -16.69 0.74 17.37
CA PHE A 43 -17.81 1.65 17.55
C PHE A 43 -17.76 2.41 18.89
N ILE A 44 -17.56 1.73 20.01
CA ILE A 44 -17.49 2.38 21.33
C ILE A 44 -16.32 3.36 21.39
N THR A 45 -15.15 2.99 20.89
CA THR A 45 -13.96 3.85 20.90
C THR A 45 -14.17 5.12 20.09
N PHE A 46 -14.68 5.02 18.88
CA PHE A 46 -14.90 6.19 18.01
C PHE A 46 -16.07 7.06 18.52
N TRP A 47 -17.07 6.46 19.13
CA TRP A 47 -18.13 7.21 19.82
C TRP A 47 -17.60 8.07 20.94
N LEU A 48 -16.72 7.52 21.78
CA LEU A 48 -16.09 8.29 22.87
C LEU A 48 -15.25 9.43 22.30
N ILE A 49 -14.52 9.22 21.23
CA ILE A 49 -13.73 10.25 20.55
C ILE A 49 -14.64 11.37 20.01
N ALA A 50 -15.72 11.04 19.32
CA ALA A 50 -16.66 12.00 18.79
C ALA A 50 -17.30 12.84 19.91
N ILE A 51 -17.68 12.23 21.04
CA ILE A 51 -18.19 12.92 22.22
C ILE A 51 -17.12 13.89 22.78
N VAL A 52 -15.87 13.45 22.88
CA VAL A 52 -14.77 14.30 23.34
C VAL A 52 -14.59 15.50 22.41
N PHE A 53 -14.65 15.33 21.09
CA PHE A 53 -14.55 16.41 20.12
C PHE A 53 -15.72 17.41 20.24
N ILE A 54 -16.94 16.93 20.46
CA ILE A 54 -18.10 17.79 20.74
C ILE A 54 -17.88 18.61 22.01
N LEU A 55 -17.43 18.00 23.09
CA LEU A 55 -17.19 18.68 24.36
C LEU A 55 -16.07 19.71 24.26
N LEU A 56 -14.96 19.38 23.58
CA LEU A 56 -13.85 20.30 23.36
C LEU A 56 -14.27 21.48 22.47
N SER A 57 -15.03 21.23 21.41
CA SER A 57 -15.55 22.25 20.51
C SER A 57 -16.49 23.22 21.23
N TYR A 58 -17.40 22.69 22.06
CA TYR A 58 -18.30 23.49 22.87
C TYR A 58 -17.51 24.34 23.88
N THR A 59 -16.49 23.78 24.53
CA THR A 59 -15.63 24.49 25.49
C THR A 59 -14.84 25.58 24.78
N ALA A 60 -14.29 25.31 23.59
CA ALA A 60 -13.58 26.29 22.78
C ALA A 60 -14.44 27.52 22.47
N TRP A 61 -15.70 27.28 22.05
CA TRP A 61 -16.66 28.35 21.77
C TRP A 61 -17.04 29.14 23.04
N LYS A 62 -17.48 28.44 24.09
CA LYS A 62 -17.99 29.09 25.31
C LYS A 62 -16.91 29.85 26.04
N SER A 63 -15.70 29.34 26.08
CA SER A 63 -14.55 29.96 26.75
C SER A 63 -13.78 30.95 25.86
N ARG A 64 -14.17 31.10 24.59
CA ARG A 64 -13.51 31.95 23.58
C ARG A 64 -12.02 31.59 23.41
N MET A 65 -11.74 30.30 23.35
CA MET A 65 -10.39 29.75 23.27
C MET A 65 -10.14 29.06 21.90
N PRO A 66 -9.90 29.84 20.81
CA PRO A 66 -9.76 29.25 19.47
C PRO A 66 -8.57 28.26 19.34
N PHE A 67 -7.56 28.39 20.17
CA PHE A 67 -6.43 27.45 20.20
C PHE A 67 -6.80 26.03 20.68
N LEU A 68 -7.96 25.82 21.32
CA LEU A 68 -8.48 24.46 21.56
C LEU A 68 -8.85 23.74 20.27
N TYR A 69 -9.25 24.47 19.23
CA TYR A 69 -9.48 23.87 17.93
C TYR A 69 -8.19 23.35 17.29
N LEU A 70 -7.03 23.97 17.56
CA LEU A 70 -5.75 23.43 17.08
C LEU A 70 -5.43 22.08 17.72
N LEU A 71 -5.77 21.87 18.98
CA LEU A 71 -5.66 20.58 19.63
C LEU A 71 -6.58 19.54 18.99
N ILE A 72 -7.84 19.91 18.68
CA ILE A 72 -8.77 19.04 17.96
C ILE A 72 -8.22 18.73 16.57
N ALA A 73 -7.67 19.73 15.86
CA ALA A 73 -7.11 19.56 14.52
C ALA A 73 -5.97 18.52 14.51
N VAL A 74 -5.03 18.62 15.44
CA VAL A 74 -3.92 17.67 15.57
C VAL A 74 -4.43 16.28 15.94
N ALA A 75 -5.35 16.18 16.90
CA ALA A 75 -5.92 14.90 17.31
C ALA A 75 -6.69 14.23 16.18
N ALA A 76 -7.53 14.97 15.45
CA ALA A 76 -8.29 14.47 14.30
C ALA A 76 -7.36 14.07 13.15
N PHE A 77 -6.29 14.84 12.88
CA PHE A 77 -5.28 14.48 11.89
C PHE A 77 -4.55 13.17 12.25
N VAL A 78 -4.13 13.02 13.50
CA VAL A 78 -3.50 11.78 13.99
C VAL A 78 -4.45 10.59 13.87
N LEU A 79 -5.73 10.76 14.20
CA LEU A 79 -6.75 9.73 14.04
C LEU A 79 -6.99 9.38 12.57
N TYR A 80 -7.12 10.40 11.71
CA TYR A 80 -7.23 10.20 10.26
C TYR A 80 -6.05 9.37 9.74
N PHE A 81 -4.84 9.74 10.12
CA PHE A 81 -3.64 9.06 9.69
C PHE A 81 -3.62 7.59 10.17
N ASN A 82 -3.85 7.35 11.47
CA ASN A 82 -3.86 6.00 12.01
C ASN A 82 -4.97 5.13 11.44
N THR A 83 -6.18 5.65 11.25
CA THR A 83 -7.30 4.86 10.73
C THR A 83 -7.16 4.54 9.24
N ASN A 84 -6.53 5.42 8.48
CA ASN A 84 -6.39 5.23 7.02
C ASN A 84 -5.11 4.48 6.62
N PHE A 85 -4.06 4.55 7.44
CA PHE A 85 -2.76 3.99 7.12
C PHE A 85 -2.34 2.79 8.01
N SER A 86 -3.12 2.46 9.03
CA SER A 86 -2.81 1.36 9.95
C SER A 86 -3.88 0.28 10.03
N THR A 87 -5.04 0.48 9.43
CA THR A 87 -6.17 -0.46 9.46
C THR A 87 -6.67 -0.73 8.05
N SER A 88 -7.44 -1.81 7.88
CA SER A 88 -8.06 -2.14 6.59
C SER A 88 -8.93 -0.99 6.08
N THR A 89 -9.14 -0.92 4.77
CA THR A 89 -9.96 0.08 4.06
C THR A 89 -11.37 0.28 4.63
N TYR A 90 -11.88 -0.66 5.40
CA TYR A 90 -13.17 -0.57 6.09
C TYR A 90 -13.28 0.62 7.05
N TYR A 91 -12.17 1.06 7.66
CA TYR A 91 -12.15 2.14 8.65
C TYR A 91 -11.73 3.49 8.07
N PHE A 92 -11.56 3.57 6.74
CA PHE A 92 -11.21 4.81 6.05
C PHE A 92 -12.19 5.92 6.38
N ASN A 93 -11.73 6.95 7.07
CA ASN A 93 -12.59 7.99 7.60
C ASN A 93 -12.20 9.39 7.16
N TRP A 94 -12.73 9.83 6.03
CA TRP A 94 -12.59 11.20 5.54
C TRP A 94 -13.14 12.27 6.51
N LEU A 95 -14.04 11.89 7.42
CA LEU A 95 -14.62 12.82 8.38
C LEU A 95 -13.55 13.33 9.35
N PHE A 96 -12.61 12.50 9.79
CA PHE A 96 -11.48 12.96 10.61
C PHE A 96 -10.58 13.97 9.87
N LEU A 97 -10.40 13.84 8.57
CA LEU A 97 -9.72 14.86 7.77
C LEU A 97 -10.54 16.15 7.70
N GLY A 98 -11.85 16.04 7.50
CA GLY A 98 -12.78 17.18 7.54
C GLY A 98 -12.74 17.91 8.88
N GLU A 99 -12.78 17.18 9.99
CA GLU A 99 -12.64 17.72 11.34
C GLU A 99 -11.30 18.42 11.55
N ALA A 100 -10.20 17.80 11.10
CA ALA A 100 -8.87 18.39 11.19
C ALA A 100 -8.77 19.71 10.43
N ILE A 101 -9.29 19.78 9.21
CA ILE A 101 -9.29 21.00 8.37
C ILE A 101 -10.16 22.09 9.00
N VAL A 102 -11.41 21.78 9.38
CA VAL A 102 -12.33 22.74 9.98
C VAL A 102 -11.77 23.28 11.30
N ALA A 103 -11.22 22.40 12.14
CA ALA A 103 -10.62 22.79 13.41
C ALA A 103 -9.35 23.65 13.21
N ALA A 104 -8.48 23.29 12.26
CA ALA A 104 -7.28 24.08 11.95
C ALA A 104 -7.65 25.49 11.47
N LEU A 105 -8.58 25.60 10.52
CA LEU A 105 -9.04 26.88 10.01
C LEU A 105 -9.69 27.72 11.11
N GLY A 106 -10.58 27.15 11.91
CA GLY A 106 -11.22 27.84 13.03
C GLY A 106 -10.24 28.28 14.11
N GLY A 107 -9.26 27.44 14.41
CA GLY A 107 -8.18 27.76 15.37
C GLY A 107 -7.30 28.90 14.90
N ILE A 108 -6.84 28.85 13.65
CA ILE A 108 -5.98 29.88 13.05
C ILE A 108 -6.75 31.21 12.93
N LEU A 109 -7.91 31.19 12.26
CA LEU A 109 -8.69 32.41 12.03
C LEU A 109 -9.19 33.05 13.33
N GLY A 110 -9.64 32.20 14.26
CA GLY A 110 -10.05 32.69 15.59
C GLY A 110 -8.92 33.34 16.38
N THR A 111 -7.73 32.70 16.33
CA THR A 111 -6.53 33.27 17.00
C THR A 111 -6.08 34.57 16.35
N VAL A 112 -6.03 34.63 15.01
CA VAL A 112 -5.72 35.88 14.28
C VAL A 112 -6.71 36.99 14.61
N ALA A 113 -8.03 36.68 14.65
CA ALA A 113 -9.06 37.66 15.01
C ALA A 113 -8.92 38.20 16.46
N MET A 114 -8.47 37.34 17.38
CA MET A 114 -8.16 37.75 18.76
C MET A 114 -6.93 38.67 18.81
N LEU A 115 -5.85 38.29 18.14
CA LEU A 115 -4.63 39.08 18.08
C LEU A 115 -4.86 40.46 17.43
N TRP A 116 -5.62 40.49 16.33
CA TRP A 116 -5.99 41.74 15.65
C TRP A 116 -6.71 42.70 16.58
N LYS A 117 -7.60 42.18 17.45
CA LYS A 117 -8.32 43.00 18.43
C LYS A 117 -7.55 43.24 19.72
N LYS A 118 -6.27 42.84 19.80
CA LYS A 118 -5.42 42.94 20.99
C LYS A 118 -6.06 42.31 22.25
N ILE A 119 -6.83 41.25 22.05
CA ILE A 119 -7.38 40.46 23.16
C ILE A 119 -6.22 39.66 23.77
N PRO A 120 -5.95 39.80 25.07
CA PRO A 120 -4.79 39.13 25.69
C PRO A 120 -4.98 37.62 25.62
N VAL A 121 -4.00 36.93 25.02
CA VAL A 121 -3.93 35.47 25.03
C VAL A 121 -3.47 35.07 26.44
N GLY A 122 -4.38 34.59 27.25
CA GLY A 122 -4.07 34.19 28.63
C GLY A 122 -3.16 32.95 28.66
N ARG A 123 -2.52 32.67 29.82
CA ARG A 123 -1.66 31.50 30.05
C ARG A 123 -2.37 30.17 29.72
N ALA A 124 -3.69 30.12 29.76
CA ALA A 124 -4.51 28.97 29.36
C ALA A 124 -4.35 28.55 27.89
N ALA A 125 -3.87 29.44 27.01
CA ALA A 125 -3.58 29.14 25.61
C ALA A 125 -2.31 28.28 25.44
N VAL A 126 -1.39 28.36 26.36
CA VAL A 126 -0.10 27.66 26.28
C VAL A 126 -0.30 26.15 26.33
N PHE A 127 -1.17 25.69 27.21
CA PHE A 127 -1.40 24.26 27.41
C PHE A 127 -1.87 23.52 26.12
N PRO A 128 -2.94 23.93 25.43
CA PRO A 128 -3.37 23.25 24.18
C PRO A 128 -2.32 23.31 23.08
N LEU A 129 -1.58 24.40 22.95
CA LEU A 129 -0.51 24.51 21.95
C LEU A 129 0.65 23.58 22.24
N VAL A 130 1.11 23.54 23.49
CA VAL A 130 2.17 22.62 23.92
C VAL A 130 1.72 21.15 23.71
N MET A 131 0.49 20.81 24.13
CA MET A 131 -0.05 19.45 23.92
C MET A 131 -0.17 19.10 22.46
N SER A 132 -0.59 20.02 21.59
CA SER A 132 -0.65 19.77 20.14
C SER A 132 0.74 19.45 19.56
N VAL A 133 1.76 20.22 19.96
CA VAL A 133 3.15 19.98 19.53
C VAL A 133 3.65 18.63 20.08
N LEU A 134 3.41 18.34 21.35
CA LEU A 134 3.85 17.06 21.95
C LEU A 134 3.18 15.86 21.30
N ILE A 135 1.89 15.92 21.00
CA ILE A 135 1.16 14.86 20.29
C ILE A 135 1.75 14.66 18.90
N LEU A 136 1.97 15.75 18.15
CA LEU A 136 2.52 15.67 16.80
C LEU A 136 3.95 15.14 16.80
N VAL A 137 4.82 15.66 17.66
CA VAL A 137 6.22 15.20 17.77
C VAL A 137 6.28 13.75 18.25
N GLY A 138 5.46 13.38 19.23
CA GLY A 138 5.36 12.00 19.72
C GLY A 138 4.89 11.05 18.62
N PHE A 139 3.88 11.45 17.85
CA PHE A 139 3.39 10.67 16.71
C PHE A 139 4.45 10.50 15.62
N LEU A 140 5.08 11.59 15.17
CA LEU A 140 6.14 11.53 14.15
C LEU A 140 7.35 10.73 14.66
N GLY A 141 7.73 10.90 15.92
CA GLY A 141 8.82 10.15 16.55
C GLY A 141 8.50 8.65 16.64
N PHE A 142 7.29 8.30 17.02
CA PHE A 142 6.83 6.91 17.06
C PHE A 142 6.86 6.26 15.67
N TRP A 143 6.37 6.95 14.65
CA TRP A 143 6.42 6.48 13.27
C TRP A 143 7.86 6.28 12.79
N LYS A 144 8.72 7.28 13.02
CA LYS A 144 10.13 7.19 12.64
C LYS A 144 10.84 6.02 13.35
N LEU A 145 10.70 5.92 14.66
CA LEU A 145 11.38 4.87 15.42
C LEU A 145 10.86 3.47 15.09
N ARG A 146 9.56 3.33 14.88
CA ARG A 146 8.96 2.01 14.66
C ARG A 146 9.11 1.51 13.22
N TYR A 147 9.00 2.39 12.22
CA TYR A 147 8.88 1.98 10.83
C TYR A 147 10.10 2.30 9.95
N GLU A 148 10.80 3.39 10.20
CA GLU A 148 12.02 3.69 9.42
C GLU A 148 13.28 3.07 10.02
N ALA A 149 13.47 3.18 11.33
CA ALA A 149 14.71 2.72 11.97
C ALA A 149 14.90 1.21 11.90
N ALA A 150 13.83 0.43 11.88
CA ALA A 150 13.93 -1.03 11.83
C ALA A 150 14.32 -1.56 10.44
N TYR A 151 13.96 -0.86 9.37
CA TYR A 151 14.04 -1.39 7.99
C TYR A 151 15.01 -0.65 7.09
N ASN A 152 15.16 0.65 7.22
CA ASN A 152 16.22 1.40 6.57
C ASN A 152 17.53 1.39 7.38
N ALA A 153 17.57 0.59 8.43
CA ALA A 153 18.71 0.51 9.37
C ALA A 153 20.00 -0.07 8.79
N GLN A 154 20.04 -0.43 7.53
CA GLN A 154 21.31 -0.64 6.83
C GLN A 154 22.01 0.69 6.49
N GLY A 155 21.50 1.81 7.05
CA GLY A 155 22.29 2.96 7.44
C GLY A 155 22.75 3.90 6.35
N GLN A 156 22.28 3.78 5.12
CA GLN A 156 22.60 4.75 4.08
C GLN A 156 21.30 5.24 3.40
N ALA A 157 21.12 6.55 3.41
CA ALA A 157 20.15 7.18 2.52
C ALA A 157 20.56 6.83 1.09
N ARG A 158 19.84 5.91 0.47
CA ARG A 158 20.03 5.54 -0.93
C ARG A 158 19.08 6.39 -1.78
N ASP A 159 19.60 6.99 -2.84
CA ASP A 159 18.78 7.81 -3.75
C ASP A 159 17.64 6.97 -4.37
N GLU A 160 17.86 5.68 -4.55
CA GLU A 160 16.89 4.71 -5.06
C GLU A 160 15.64 4.54 -4.16
N LEU A 161 15.71 4.96 -2.90
CA LEU A 161 14.53 4.97 -2.02
C LEU A 161 13.60 6.16 -2.25
N TRP A 162 14.04 7.21 -2.94
CA TRP A 162 13.27 8.43 -3.14
C TRP A 162 12.52 8.48 -4.47
N ALA A 163 13.18 8.09 -5.53
CA ALA A 163 12.61 8.15 -6.87
C ALA A 163 13.32 7.21 -7.83
N VAL A 164 12.61 6.78 -8.86
CA VAL A 164 13.21 6.20 -10.06
C VAL A 164 14.04 7.28 -10.74
N PRO A 165 15.28 6.99 -11.18
CA PRO A 165 16.08 7.98 -11.92
C PRO A 165 15.37 8.48 -13.17
N ALA A 166 15.41 9.81 -13.39
CA ALA A 166 14.70 10.47 -14.50
C ALA A 166 15.02 9.86 -15.88
N LYS A 167 16.24 9.37 -16.08
CA LYS A 167 16.65 8.70 -17.33
C LYS A 167 15.79 7.47 -17.68
N TYR A 168 15.13 6.84 -16.70
CA TYR A 168 14.26 5.70 -16.92
C TYR A 168 12.78 6.09 -17.09
N ASP A 169 12.35 7.17 -16.46
CA ASP A 169 10.95 7.60 -16.44
C ASP A 169 10.60 8.63 -17.51
N GLU A 170 11.50 9.60 -17.75
CA GLU A 170 11.20 10.80 -18.51
C GLU A 170 11.74 10.74 -19.94
N GLU A 171 12.71 9.86 -20.21
CA GLU A 171 13.30 9.74 -21.55
C GLU A 171 12.51 8.72 -22.38
N GLU A 172 12.17 9.12 -23.61
CA GLU A 172 11.59 8.20 -24.58
C GLU A 172 12.59 7.07 -24.90
N PRO A 173 12.17 5.81 -24.85
CA PRO A 173 13.07 4.68 -25.01
C PRO A 173 13.62 4.63 -26.44
N LYS A 174 14.95 4.57 -26.58
CA LYS A 174 15.63 4.38 -27.86
C LYS A 174 15.36 3.00 -28.47
N GLN A 175 15.09 2.04 -27.62
CA GLN A 175 14.82 0.64 -27.95
C GLN A 175 13.58 0.21 -27.18
N ALA A 176 12.40 0.32 -27.81
CA ALA A 176 11.14 -0.01 -27.19
C ALA A 176 10.75 -1.47 -27.45
N GLY A 177 10.44 -2.19 -26.38
CA GLY A 177 9.78 -3.48 -26.44
C GLY A 177 8.32 -3.38 -26.86
N THR A 178 7.64 -4.53 -26.96
CA THR A 178 6.21 -4.61 -27.31
C THR A 178 5.39 -5.17 -26.15
N VAL A 179 4.09 -4.89 -26.15
CA VAL A 179 3.14 -5.50 -25.22
C VAL A 179 2.06 -6.17 -26.03
N GLU A 180 1.99 -7.48 -25.88
CA GLU A 180 1.01 -8.36 -26.55
C GLU A 180 -0.11 -8.74 -25.59
N GLU A 181 -1.28 -9.01 -26.13
CA GLU A 181 -2.44 -9.51 -25.40
C GLU A 181 -2.59 -11.02 -25.70
N ILE A 182 -2.68 -11.81 -24.63
CA ILE A 182 -2.93 -13.26 -24.71
C ILE A 182 -4.26 -13.57 -24.03
N VAL A 183 -5.09 -14.32 -24.72
CA VAL A 183 -6.34 -14.88 -24.19
C VAL A 183 -6.18 -16.37 -24.04
N TYR A 184 -6.42 -16.89 -22.85
CA TYR A 184 -6.27 -18.31 -22.54
C TYR A 184 -7.50 -18.88 -21.85
N ASP A 185 -7.71 -20.18 -22.01
CA ASP A 185 -8.75 -20.91 -21.29
C ASP A 185 -8.21 -21.33 -19.93
N THR A 186 -9.00 -21.14 -18.88
CA THR A 186 -8.71 -21.56 -17.52
C THR A 186 -9.99 -21.99 -16.82
N LYS A 187 -9.89 -22.32 -15.54
CA LYS A 187 -11.05 -22.66 -14.71
C LYS A 187 -11.25 -21.63 -13.60
N ALA A 188 -12.51 -21.45 -13.24
CA ALA A 188 -12.89 -20.65 -12.07
C ALA A 188 -12.56 -21.41 -10.77
N TYR A 189 -11.26 -21.62 -10.49
CA TYR A 189 -10.77 -22.47 -9.38
C TYR A 189 -11.20 -21.99 -7.98
N ALA A 190 -11.53 -20.72 -7.85
CA ALA A 190 -12.01 -20.16 -6.59
C ALA A 190 -13.52 -20.43 -6.35
N THR A 191 -14.27 -20.93 -7.35
CA THR A 191 -15.72 -21.07 -7.28
C THR A 191 -16.18 -22.47 -7.72
N ASP A 192 -16.62 -22.62 -8.97
CA ASP A 192 -17.30 -23.80 -9.48
C ASP A 192 -16.50 -24.60 -10.53
N GLU A 193 -15.26 -24.23 -10.75
CA GLU A 193 -14.33 -24.81 -11.71
C GLU A 193 -14.87 -24.85 -13.17
N ARG A 194 -15.85 -24.01 -13.50
CA ARG A 194 -16.26 -23.86 -14.91
C ARG A 194 -15.13 -23.27 -15.74
N ILE A 195 -15.11 -23.62 -17.04
CA ILE A 195 -14.16 -23.05 -17.99
C ILE A 195 -14.50 -21.60 -18.25
N VAL A 196 -13.50 -20.73 -18.14
CA VAL A 196 -13.58 -19.30 -18.41
C VAL A 196 -12.41 -18.87 -19.30
N LYS A 197 -12.58 -17.77 -20.04
CA LYS A 197 -11.50 -17.14 -20.78
C LYS A 197 -10.97 -15.96 -19.99
N LYS A 198 -9.65 -15.91 -19.83
CA LYS A 198 -8.98 -14.79 -19.16
C LYS A 198 -7.94 -14.17 -20.10
N THR A 199 -7.59 -12.94 -19.79
CA THR A 199 -6.60 -12.16 -20.55
C THR A 199 -5.37 -11.92 -19.66
N ALA A 200 -4.19 -11.99 -20.27
CA ALA A 200 -2.95 -11.48 -19.70
C ALA A 200 -2.22 -10.59 -20.72
N TYR A 201 -1.43 -9.66 -20.25
CA TYR A 201 -0.54 -8.88 -21.12
C TYR A 201 0.90 -9.33 -20.93
N VAL A 202 1.63 -9.43 -22.05
CA VAL A 202 3.00 -9.92 -22.09
C VAL A 202 3.90 -8.84 -22.69
N TYR A 203 4.81 -8.31 -21.89
CA TYR A 203 5.88 -7.44 -22.38
C TYR A 203 7.02 -8.30 -22.92
N LEU A 204 7.45 -7.99 -24.14
CA LEU A 204 8.61 -8.55 -24.81
C LEU A 204 9.67 -7.49 -24.99
N PRO A 205 10.93 -7.72 -24.59
CA PRO A 205 11.99 -6.73 -24.69
C PRO A 205 12.34 -6.42 -26.15
N TYR A 206 12.92 -5.28 -26.41
CA TYR A 206 13.40 -4.91 -27.73
C TYR A 206 14.31 -5.99 -28.31
N GLY A 207 14.05 -6.39 -29.56
CA GLY A 207 14.82 -7.45 -30.23
C GLY A 207 14.56 -8.86 -29.68
N TYR A 208 13.39 -9.07 -29.04
CA TYR A 208 12.95 -10.41 -28.68
C TYR A 208 13.03 -11.38 -29.86
N SER A 209 13.54 -12.57 -29.63
CA SER A 209 13.65 -13.63 -30.63
C SER A 209 13.40 -14.99 -29.98
N LYS A 210 12.71 -15.87 -30.69
CA LYS A 210 12.50 -17.26 -30.23
C LYS A 210 13.79 -18.10 -30.20
N ASP A 211 14.89 -17.59 -30.78
CA ASP A 211 16.21 -18.25 -30.75
C ASP A 211 17.03 -17.93 -29.50
N LYS A 212 16.48 -17.10 -28.61
CA LYS A 212 17.10 -16.70 -27.33
C LYS A 212 16.22 -17.15 -26.17
N GLN A 213 16.82 -17.34 -25.01
CA GLN A 213 16.09 -17.62 -23.76
C GLN A 213 16.04 -16.37 -22.90
N TYR A 214 14.92 -16.17 -22.22
CA TYR A 214 14.67 -14.99 -21.38
C TYR A 214 14.22 -15.42 -19.99
N ASN A 215 14.66 -14.67 -18.99
CA ASN A 215 14.05 -14.68 -17.67
C ASN A 215 12.61 -14.16 -17.78
N ILE A 216 11.74 -14.58 -16.86
CA ILE A 216 10.34 -14.19 -16.87
C ILE A 216 9.87 -13.74 -15.49
N LEU A 217 9.15 -12.61 -15.46
CA LEU A 217 8.51 -12.05 -14.29
C LEU A 217 6.99 -12.07 -14.46
N TYR A 218 6.29 -12.75 -13.55
CA TYR A 218 4.84 -12.62 -13.38
C TYR A 218 4.56 -11.49 -12.38
N LEU A 219 3.80 -10.47 -12.81
CA LEU A 219 3.60 -9.22 -12.07
C LEU A 219 2.13 -8.95 -11.83
N MET A 220 1.66 -9.20 -10.60
CA MET A 220 0.26 -9.18 -10.22
C MET A 220 -0.19 -7.79 -9.75
N HIS A 221 -1.42 -7.41 -10.14
CA HIS A 221 -2.11 -6.19 -9.71
C HIS A 221 -2.72 -6.30 -8.30
N GLY A 222 -3.38 -5.24 -7.83
CA GLY A 222 -4.06 -5.16 -6.54
C GLY A 222 -5.58 -5.26 -6.62
N THR A 223 -6.24 -5.04 -5.49
CA THR A 223 -7.70 -5.03 -5.41
C THR A 223 -8.28 -3.88 -6.23
N GLY A 224 -9.25 -4.20 -7.09
CA GLY A 224 -9.94 -3.23 -7.94
C GLY A 224 -9.19 -2.83 -9.20
N ASP A 225 -8.01 -3.41 -9.43
CA ASP A 225 -7.25 -3.25 -10.67
C ASP A 225 -7.47 -4.47 -11.58
N ASP A 226 -6.80 -4.52 -12.73
CA ASP A 226 -6.89 -5.58 -13.72
C ASP A 226 -5.52 -5.92 -14.34
N GLU A 227 -5.48 -6.86 -15.27
CA GLU A 227 -4.28 -7.27 -16.01
C GLU A 227 -3.62 -6.15 -16.80
N LYS A 228 -4.34 -5.04 -17.07
CA LYS A 228 -3.83 -3.86 -17.79
C LYS A 228 -3.02 -2.93 -16.89
N TYR A 229 -3.22 -3.04 -15.58
CA TYR A 229 -2.81 -2.03 -14.61
C TYR A 229 -1.33 -1.65 -14.71
N TRP A 230 -0.43 -2.62 -14.79
CA TRP A 230 1.00 -2.38 -14.83
C TRP A 230 1.52 -1.81 -16.15
N LEU A 231 1.08 -2.37 -17.27
CA LEU A 231 1.69 -2.12 -18.59
C LEU A 231 0.87 -1.20 -19.50
N LYS A 232 -0.46 -1.19 -19.35
CA LYS A 232 -1.37 -0.40 -20.21
C LYS A 232 -1.92 0.83 -19.49
N THR A 233 -2.45 0.67 -18.29
CA THR A 233 -2.99 1.77 -17.50
C THR A 233 -1.87 2.69 -16.99
N ASN A 234 -0.71 2.12 -16.67
CA ASN A 234 0.49 2.84 -16.21
C ASN A 234 1.69 2.56 -17.14
N PRO A 235 1.68 3.09 -18.38
CA PRO A 235 2.64 2.74 -19.42
C PRO A 235 4.09 3.17 -19.13
N TYR A 236 4.33 4.07 -18.18
CA TYR A 236 5.67 4.44 -17.75
C TYR A 236 6.44 3.28 -17.10
N ASN A 237 5.75 2.23 -16.58
CA ASN A 237 6.42 1.01 -16.15
C ASN A 237 7.11 0.30 -17.32
N LYS A 238 6.45 0.28 -18.49
CA LYS A 238 7.06 -0.22 -19.73
C LYS A 238 8.23 0.65 -20.17
N THR A 239 8.08 1.97 -20.13
CA THR A 239 9.16 2.93 -20.46
C THR A 239 10.38 2.69 -19.57
N MET A 240 10.18 2.50 -18.28
CA MET A 240 11.24 2.15 -17.32
C MET A 240 11.94 0.83 -17.69
N LEU A 241 11.18 -0.23 -17.98
CA LEU A 241 11.74 -1.52 -18.42
C LEU A 241 12.60 -1.36 -19.69
N ASP A 242 12.07 -0.67 -20.70
CA ASP A 242 12.76 -0.42 -21.96
C ASP A 242 14.10 0.31 -21.73
N ASN A 243 14.10 1.36 -20.92
CA ASN A 243 15.28 2.17 -20.65
C ASN A 243 16.32 1.43 -19.79
N MET A 244 15.87 0.68 -18.76
CA MET A 244 16.78 -0.13 -17.93
C MET A 244 17.46 -1.23 -18.74
N ILE A 245 16.74 -1.89 -19.66
CA ILE A 245 17.30 -2.90 -20.57
C ILE A 245 18.26 -2.27 -21.57
N ALA A 246 17.88 -1.13 -22.15
CA ALA A 246 18.74 -0.43 -23.13
C ALA A 246 20.07 0.06 -22.52
N ASP A 247 20.03 0.49 -21.26
CA ASP A 247 21.22 0.90 -20.49
C ASP A 247 22.02 -0.29 -19.93
N ARG A 248 21.49 -1.51 -20.03
CA ARG A 248 22.07 -2.76 -19.49
C ARG A 248 22.16 -2.77 -17.96
N ASP A 249 21.26 -2.08 -17.29
CA ASP A 249 21.15 -2.12 -15.83
C ASP A 249 20.37 -3.35 -15.36
N ILE A 250 19.57 -3.94 -16.26
CA ILE A 250 18.93 -5.25 -16.11
C ILE A 250 19.07 -6.06 -17.39
N GLU A 251 19.06 -7.39 -17.25
CA GLU A 251 19.02 -8.27 -18.40
C GLU A 251 17.65 -8.20 -19.09
N PRO A 252 17.58 -8.42 -20.42
CA PRO A 252 16.31 -8.51 -21.12
C PRO A 252 15.44 -9.63 -20.56
N LEU A 253 14.20 -9.29 -20.18
CA LEU A 253 13.26 -10.24 -19.58
C LEU A 253 11.86 -10.11 -20.19
N ILE A 254 11.06 -11.15 -20.05
CA ILE A 254 9.62 -11.17 -20.35
C ILE A 254 8.88 -10.76 -19.08
N VAL A 255 7.84 -9.91 -19.17
CA VAL A 255 6.97 -9.57 -18.03
C VAL A 255 5.53 -9.94 -18.40
N VAL A 256 4.89 -10.73 -17.56
CA VAL A 256 3.49 -11.15 -17.73
C VAL A 256 2.65 -10.49 -16.65
N THR A 257 1.57 -9.82 -17.04
CA THR A 257 0.62 -9.23 -16.10
C THR A 257 -0.73 -9.95 -16.21
N PRO A 258 -0.99 -10.94 -15.34
CA PRO A 258 -2.27 -11.64 -15.26
C PRO A 258 -3.22 -10.96 -14.28
N THR A 259 -4.42 -11.53 -14.12
CA THR A 259 -5.37 -11.17 -13.07
C THR A 259 -5.76 -12.38 -12.23
N PHE A 260 -5.94 -12.20 -10.91
CA PHE A 260 -6.52 -13.24 -10.03
C PHE A 260 -8.05 -13.22 -10.06
N TYR A 261 -8.68 -12.19 -10.62
CA TYR A 261 -10.14 -12.17 -10.77
C TYR A 261 -10.59 -13.17 -11.83
N VAL A 262 -11.72 -13.81 -11.56
CA VAL A 262 -12.36 -14.76 -12.48
C VAL A 262 -13.35 -14.01 -13.39
N GLU A 263 -14.11 -13.07 -12.82
CA GLU A 263 -15.09 -12.23 -13.50
C GLU A 263 -15.16 -10.87 -12.78
N ASP A 264 -15.71 -9.87 -13.43
CA ASP A 264 -15.78 -8.49 -12.94
C ASP A 264 -16.51 -8.33 -11.59
N ASP A 265 -17.36 -9.28 -11.23
CA ASP A 265 -18.21 -9.27 -10.02
C ASP A 265 -17.80 -10.27 -8.93
N CYS A 266 -16.73 -11.03 -9.12
CA CYS A 266 -16.24 -12.04 -8.16
C CYS A 266 -15.38 -11.46 -7.03
N ALA A 267 -15.74 -10.33 -6.45
CA ALA A 267 -14.93 -9.66 -5.43
C ALA A 267 -15.19 -10.13 -3.98
N ASP A 268 -16.13 -11.04 -3.74
CA ASP A 268 -16.66 -11.32 -2.40
C ASP A 268 -15.68 -12.07 -1.49
N ASP A 269 -14.77 -12.89 -2.03
CA ASP A 269 -13.73 -13.59 -1.25
C ASP A 269 -12.35 -13.43 -1.89
N LEU A 270 -11.70 -12.30 -1.60
CA LEU A 270 -10.37 -11.98 -2.14
C LEU A 270 -9.29 -12.98 -1.69
N ASP A 271 -9.41 -13.56 -0.50
CA ASP A 271 -8.44 -14.54 -0.02
C ASP A 271 -8.56 -15.83 -0.82
N GLN A 272 -9.78 -16.32 -1.04
CA GLN A 272 -10.00 -17.49 -1.88
C GLN A 272 -9.54 -17.28 -3.31
N LEU A 273 -9.82 -16.13 -3.93
CA LEU A 273 -9.34 -15.80 -5.27
C LEU A 273 -7.81 -15.84 -5.36
N THR A 274 -7.13 -15.17 -4.44
CA THR A 274 -5.66 -15.09 -4.44
C THR A 274 -4.98 -16.41 -4.09
N TYR A 275 -5.58 -17.24 -3.23
CA TYR A 275 -5.01 -18.55 -2.87
C TYR A 275 -5.23 -19.58 -3.96
N SER A 276 -6.39 -19.58 -4.61
CA SER A 276 -6.72 -20.50 -5.71
C SER A 276 -5.99 -20.17 -7.00
N PHE A 277 -5.42 -18.98 -7.14
CA PHE A 277 -4.68 -18.57 -8.32
C PHE A 277 -3.46 -19.46 -8.60
N ALA A 278 -2.90 -20.13 -7.59
CA ALA A 278 -1.84 -21.11 -7.78
C ALA A 278 -2.22 -22.23 -8.78
N LYS A 279 -3.47 -22.69 -8.75
CA LYS A 279 -3.96 -23.73 -9.67
C LYS A 279 -3.99 -23.21 -11.11
N GLU A 280 -4.50 -22.01 -11.31
CA GLU A 280 -4.51 -21.33 -12.60
C GLU A 280 -3.09 -21.07 -13.11
N LEU A 281 -2.23 -20.53 -12.24
CA LEU A 281 -0.85 -20.22 -12.55
C LEU A 281 -0.11 -21.45 -13.08
N ARG A 282 -0.22 -22.59 -12.38
CA ARG A 282 0.51 -23.83 -12.69
C ARG A 282 -0.08 -24.60 -13.86
N ASN A 283 -1.41 -24.68 -13.95
CA ASN A 283 -2.06 -25.61 -14.88
C ASN A 283 -2.42 -24.96 -16.22
N ASP A 284 -2.62 -23.63 -16.25
CA ASP A 284 -3.19 -22.97 -17.40
C ASP A 284 -2.30 -21.80 -17.88
N LEU A 285 -2.01 -20.80 -17.02
CA LEU A 285 -1.31 -19.58 -17.43
C LEU A 285 0.15 -19.83 -17.83
N MET A 286 0.94 -20.48 -16.97
CA MET A 286 2.36 -20.75 -17.28
C MET A 286 2.52 -21.68 -18.51
N PRO A 287 1.79 -22.79 -18.64
CA PRO A 287 1.82 -23.61 -19.85
C PRO A 287 1.49 -22.83 -21.12
N GLU A 288 0.45 -21.99 -21.10
CA GLU A 288 0.09 -21.17 -22.26
C GLU A 288 1.20 -20.18 -22.61
N ILE A 289 1.67 -19.38 -21.64
CA ILE A 289 2.68 -18.34 -21.87
C ILE A 289 4.01 -18.94 -22.33
N GLU A 290 4.52 -19.95 -21.62
CA GLU A 290 5.88 -20.46 -21.88
C GLU A 290 5.93 -21.50 -23.01
N SER A 291 4.78 -21.91 -23.55
CA SER A 291 4.72 -22.61 -24.85
C SER A 291 4.82 -21.67 -26.06
N VAL A 292 4.37 -20.40 -25.88
CA VAL A 292 4.36 -19.37 -26.94
C VAL A 292 5.65 -18.59 -26.97
N TYR A 293 6.16 -18.20 -25.80
CA TYR A 293 7.34 -17.32 -25.64
C TYR A 293 8.55 -18.11 -25.15
N SER A 294 9.72 -17.75 -25.65
CA SER A 294 10.97 -18.45 -25.34
C SER A 294 11.49 -18.02 -23.98
N THR A 295 11.40 -18.90 -23.00
CA THR A 295 11.99 -18.78 -21.67
C THR A 295 13.12 -19.77 -21.46
N TYR A 296 13.66 -19.88 -20.26
CA TYR A 296 14.61 -20.92 -19.91
C TYR A 296 13.96 -22.30 -19.71
N ALA A 297 12.63 -22.40 -19.67
CA ALA A 297 11.93 -23.68 -19.63
C ALA A 297 12.15 -24.43 -20.96
N LYS A 298 12.64 -25.66 -20.89
CA LYS A 298 12.84 -26.55 -22.07
C LYS A 298 11.53 -27.12 -22.57
N SER A 299 10.56 -27.27 -21.68
CA SER A 299 9.19 -27.71 -21.96
C SER A 299 8.23 -26.92 -21.08
N ALA A 300 7.00 -26.71 -21.56
CA ALA A 300 5.96 -26.01 -20.82
C ALA A 300 5.15 -27.00 -19.94
N ASP A 301 5.85 -27.72 -19.08
CA ASP A 301 5.32 -28.69 -18.13
C ASP A 301 6.05 -28.65 -16.78
N ASP A 302 5.60 -29.47 -15.84
CA ASP A 302 6.13 -29.48 -14.45
C ASP A 302 7.65 -29.65 -14.38
N GLU A 303 8.22 -30.54 -15.24
CA GLU A 303 9.67 -30.80 -15.26
C GLU A 303 10.44 -29.60 -15.79
N GLY A 304 9.99 -29.02 -16.92
CA GLY A 304 10.63 -27.85 -17.50
C GLY A 304 10.53 -26.62 -16.60
N PHE A 305 9.42 -26.46 -15.90
CA PHE A 305 9.24 -25.35 -14.93
C PHE A 305 10.12 -25.53 -13.69
N ALA A 306 10.23 -26.72 -13.14
CA ALA A 306 11.09 -27.02 -12.01
C ALA A 306 12.58 -26.85 -12.35
N GLU A 307 13.03 -27.35 -13.52
CA GLU A 307 14.42 -27.19 -13.97
C GLU A 307 14.82 -25.71 -14.19
N SER A 308 13.86 -24.86 -14.60
CA SER A 308 14.10 -23.45 -14.92
C SER A 308 13.64 -22.48 -13.82
N ARG A 309 13.35 -22.94 -12.60
CA ARG A 309 12.82 -22.13 -11.51
C ARG A 309 13.64 -20.88 -11.18
N ASP A 310 14.97 -20.96 -11.35
CA ASP A 310 15.88 -19.87 -11.02
C ASP A 310 15.86 -18.72 -12.05
N HIS A 311 15.14 -18.91 -13.14
CA HIS A 311 14.88 -17.93 -14.19
C HIS A 311 13.46 -17.35 -14.12
N ARG A 312 12.75 -17.58 -13.00
CA ARG A 312 11.35 -17.15 -12.87
C ARG A 312 11.12 -16.42 -11.58
N ALA A 313 10.51 -15.22 -11.73
CA ALA A 313 10.13 -14.32 -10.63
C ALA A 313 8.62 -14.14 -10.57
N PHE A 314 8.11 -13.93 -9.36
CA PHE A 314 6.74 -13.46 -9.13
C PHE A 314 6.75 -12.24 -8.20
N ALA A 315 6.09 -11.17 -8.60
CA ALA A 315 5.90 -10.00 -7.76
C ALA A 315 4.47 -9.47 -7.85
N GLY A 316 4.07 -8.65 -6.88
CA GLY A 316 2.77 -8.02 -6.94
C GLY A 316 2.59 -6.91 -5.94
N LEU A 317 1.60 -6.06 -6.22
CA LEU A 317 1.23 -4.94 -5.36
C LEU A 317 -0.02 -5.25 -4.54
N SER A 318 -0.09 -4.78 -3.31
CA SER A 318 -1.28 -4.89 -2.45
C SER A 318 -1.79 -6.35 -2.38
N ARG A 319 -2.99 -6.62 -2.89
CA ARG A 319 -3.53 -7.98 -3.00
C ARG A 319 -2.69 -8.88 -3.91
N GLY A 320 -1.99 -8.34 -4.89
CA GLY A 320 -1.01 -9.06 -5.70
C GLY A 320 0.20 -9.55 -4.90
N ALA A 321 0.61 -8.82 -3.86
CA ALA A 321 1.62 -9.31 -2.92
C ALA A 321 1.09 -10.49 -2.08
N VAL A 322 -0.19 -10.46 -1.69
CA VAL A 322 -0.85 -11.62 -1.05
C VAL A 322 -0.83 -12.82 -2.00
N THR A 323 -1.14 -12.61 -3.29
CA THR A 323 -1.07 -13.66 -4.33
C THR A 323 0.37 -14.20 -4.46
N MET A 324 1.38 -13.32 -4.44
CA MET A 324 2.78 -13.75 -4.46
C MET A 324 3.10 -14.68 -3.29
N TYR A 325 2.73 -14.31 -2.07
CA TYR A 325 2.99 -15.15 -0.90
C TYR A 325 2.25 -16.49 -0.98
N HIS A 326 0.95 -16.48 -1.29
CA HIS A 326 0.14 -17.70 -1.22
C HIS A 326 0.24 -18.57 -2.48
N SER A 327 0.21 -17.97 -3.67
CA SER A 327 0.23 -18.76 -4.92
C SER A 327 1.64 -19.07 -5.41
N ALA A 328 2.56 -18.11 -5.39
CA ALA A 328 3.90 -18.34 -5.89
C ALA A 328 4.82 -18.94 -4.81
N LEU A 329 4.97 -18.29 -3.67
CA LEU A 329 5.90 -18.74 -2.63
C LEU A 329 5.43 -20.01 -1.93
N CYS A 330 4.17 -20.08 -1.45
CA CYS A 330 3.68 -21.22 -0.68
C CYS A 330 3.27 -22.43 -1.54
N GLN A 331 2.78 -22.22 -2.78
CA GLN A 331 2.22 -23.30 -3.59
C GLN A 331 3.00 -23.58 -4.88
N SER A 332 4.03 -22.78 -5.20
CA SER A 332 4.80 -22.92 -6.44
C SER A 332 6.29 -22.59 -6.27
N LEU A 333 6.86 -22.80 -5.06
CA LEU A 333 8.28 -22.57 -4.82
C LEU A 333 9.17 -23.48 -5.69
N ASP A 334 8.67 -24.59 -6.14
CA ASP A 334 9.29 -25.48 -7.12
C ASP A 334 9.39 -24.88 -8.53
N TYR A 335 8.64 -23.80 -8.83
CA TYR A 335 8.66 -23.11 -10.13
C TYR A 335 9.26 -21.72 -10.07
N PHE A 336 9.41 -21.13 -8.87
CA PHE A 336 9.87 -19.77 -8.66
C PHE A 336 10.99 -19.71 -7.63
N SER A 337 11.92 -18.75 -7.76
CA SER A 337 12.97 -18.51 -6.75
C SER A 337 13.14 -17.04 -6.36
N TRP A 338 12.49 -16.11 -7.08
CA TRP A 338 12.59 -14.66 -6.86
C TRP A 338 11.20 -14.08 -6.58
N PHE A 339 11.05 -13.34 -5.50
CA PHE A 339 9.76 -12.89 -5.00
C PHE A 339 9.76 -11.41 -4.64
N GLY A 340 8.67 -10.69 -5.00
CA GLY A 340 8.48 -9.27 -4.69
C GLY A 340 7.11 -8.99 -4.06
N ALA A 341 7.09 -8.42 -2.84
CA ALA A 341 5.89 -8.03 -2.12
C ALA A 341 5.83 -6.51 -1.94
N PHE A 342 4.99 -5.85 -2.73
CA PHE A 342 4.84 -4.40 -2.69
C PHE A 342 3.53 -4.04 -1.96
N SER A 343 3.62 -3.40 -0.79
CA SER A 343 2.45 -2.95 -0.02
C SER A 343 1.44 -4.04 0.34
N GLY A 344 1.88 -5.24 0.64
CA GLY A 344 1.03 -6.36 1.05
C GLY A 344 1.82 -7.43 1.82
N SER A 345 1.14 -8.20 2.64
CA SER A 345 1.70 -9.27 3.49
C SER A 345 0.87 -10.53 3.42
N ARG A 346 1.32 -11.59 4.05
CA ARG A 346 0.54 -12.83 4.18
C ARG A 346 -0.75 -12.58 4.95
N THR A 347 -1.85 -13.09 4.46
CA THR A 347 -3.15 -13.05 5.16
C THR A 347 -3.38 -14.33 5.97
N ASP A 348 -2.84 -15.47 5.52
CA ASP A 348 -2.75 -16.69 6.31
C ASP A 348 -1.27 -17.03 6.59
N LYS A 349 -0.89 -17.01 7.86
CA LYS A 349 0.49 -17.29 8.30
C LYS A 349 0.77 -18.79 8.41
N THR A 350 -0.24 -19.60 8.66
CA THR A 350 -0.09 -21.05 8.84
C THR A 350 0.23 -21.74 7.52
N ALA A 351 -0.32 -21.26 6.40
CA ALA A 351 -0.02 -21.79 5.07
C ALA A 351 1.48 -21.78 4.76
N PHE A 352 2.22 -20.79 5.22
CA PHE A 352 3.66 -20.73 5.04
C PHE A 352 4.40 -21.84 5.80
N GLU A 353 4.06 -22.04 7.06
CA GLU A 353 4.69 -23.06 7.90
C GLU A 353 4.41 -24.46 7.35
N ASP A 354 3.20 -24.72 6.91
CA ASP A 354 2.77 -26.03 6.41
C ASP A 354 3.41 -26.39 5.06
N THR A 355 3.67 -25.43 4.19
CA THR A 355 4.14 -25.69 2.82
C THR A 355 5.64 -25.48 2.64
N ILE A 356 6.20 -24.43 3.24
CA ILE A 356 7.59 -24.01 3.03
C ILE A 356 8.53 -24.68 4.03
N GLN A 357 8.12 -24.83 5.29
CA GLN A 357 9.00 -25.31 6.35
C GLN A 357 8.95 -26.85 6.51
N THR A 358 7.79 -27.46 6.29
CA THR A 358 7.57 -28.88 6.59
C THR A 358 7.15 -29.71 5.40
N GLY A 359 6.81 -29.07 4.27
CA GLY A 359 6.36 -29.73 3.05
C GLY A 359 7.50 -30.04 2.08
N ASP A 360 7.12 -30.36 0.84
CA ASP A 360 8.03 -30.70 -0.25
C ASP A 360 9.00 -29.58 -0.65
N PHE A 361 8.73 -28.34 -0.19
CA PHE A 361 9.53 -27.17 -0.47
C PHE A 361 10.60 -26.84 0.59
N ALA A 362 10.70 -27.62 1.65
CA ALA A 362 11.62 -27.37 2.77
C ALA A 362 13.09 -27.27 2.33
N GLU A 363 13.48 -28.06 1.35
CA GLU A 363 14.86 -28.11 0.84
C GLU A 363 15.14 -27.13 -0.31
N LEU A 364 14.10 -26.47 -0.85
CA LEU A 364 14.28 -25.54 -1.96
C LEU A 364 14.80 -24.18 -1.47
N SER A 365 15.77 -23.60 -2.19
CA SER A 365 16.29 -22.28 -1.90
C SER A 365 15.29 -21.17 -2.22
N ILE A 366 15.32 -20.07 -1.47
CA ILE A 366 14.69 -18.80 -1.83
C ILE A 366 15.82 -17.88 -2.26
N HIS A 367 15.91 -17.54 -3.56
CA HIS A 367 17.01 -16.71 -4.05
C HIS A 367 16.90 -15.28 -3.54
N TYR A 368 15.72 -14.68 -3.65
CA TYR A 368 15.47 -13.37 -3.07
C TYR A 368 14.00 -13.14 -2.75
N LEU A 369 13.75 -12.56 -1.59
CA LEU A 369 12.46 -11.97 -1.22
C LEU A 369 12.64 -10.47 -1.02
N TYR A 370 12.09 -9.68 -1.91
CA TYR A 370 12.04 -8.23 -1.81
C TYR A 370 10.72 -7.76 -1.22
N VAL A 371 10.75 -6.97 -0.15
CA VAL A 371 9.57 -6.38 0.46
C VAL A 371 9.70 -4.86 0.40
N ALA A 372 8.65 -4.16 -0.01
CA ALA A 372 8.66 -2.71 -0.08
C ALA A 372 7.31 -2.09 0.31
N SER A 373 7.36 -0.91 0.91
CA SER A 373 6.18 -0.11 1.27
C SER A 373 6.53 1.37 1.36
N GLY A 374 5.52 2.24 1.22
CA GLY A 374 5.66 3.64 1.57
C GLY A 374 5.56 3.88 3.08
N ASN A 375 6.21 4.92 3.61
CA ASN A 375 6.10 5.23 5.04
C ASN A 375 4.73 5.80 5.44
N PHE A 376 3.91 6.21 4.46
CA PHE A 376 2.51 6.61 4.63
C PHE A 376 1.53 5.57 4.06
N ASP A 377 2.01 4.37 3.79
CA ASP A 377 1.19 3.27 3.29
C ASP A 377 0.47 2.58 4.45
N PHE A 378 -0.84 2.35 4.31
CA PHE A 378 -1.62 1.68 5.33
C PHE A 378 -1.22 0.19 5.51
N ALA A 379 -0.63 -0.42 4.49
CA ALA A 379 -0.15 -1.80 4.56
C ALA A 379 1.16 -1.94 5.37
N LEU A 380 1.90 -0.84 5.56
CA LEU A 380 3.21 -0.88 6.20
C LEU A 380 3.22 -1.57 7.57
N PRO A 381 2.31 -1.28 8.53
CA PRO A 381 2.34 -1.94 9.84
C PRO A 381 2.19 -3.46 9.77
N GLY A 382 1.31 -3.94 8.90
CA GLY A 382 1.10 -5.37 8.66
C GLY A 382 2.33 -6.03 8.04
N GLN A 383 2.92 -5.40 7.02
CA GLN A 383 4.13 -5.89 6.38
C GLN A 383 5.33 -5.96 7.34
N VAL A 384 5.47 -4.95 8.21
CA VAL A 384 6.53 -4.93 9.23
C VAL A 384 6.43 -6.13 10.16
N GLN A 385 5.24 -6.37 10.71
CA GLN A 385 5.01 -7.50 11.62
C GLN A 385 5.22 -8.84 10.92
N ASP A 386 4.74 -8.94 9.69
CA ASP A 386 4.84 -10.18 8.92
C ASP A 386 6.28 -10.48 8.49
N TYR A 387 7.02 -9.47 8.02
CA TYR A 387 8.42 -9.63 7.64
C TYR A 387 9.31 -10.06 8.83
N GLN A 388 9.11 -9.46 10.00
CA GLN A 388 9.83 -9.89 11.20
C GLN A 388 9.49 -11.32 11.60
N ALA A 389 8.19 -11.65 11.61
CA ALA A 389 7.76 -13.01 11.91
C ALA A 389 8.35 -14.04 10.92
N LEU A 390 8.47 -13.66 9.65
CA LEU A 390 9.07 -14.50 8.62
C LEU A 390 10.56 -14.74 8.87
N LEU A 391 11.32 -13.71 9.21
CA LEU A 391 12.74 -13.84 9.54
C LEU A 391 12.99 -14.71 10.79
N ASP A 392 12.05 -14.67 11.74
CA ASP A 392 12.17 -15.47 12.98
C ASP A 392 11.94 -16.97 12.73
N ILE A 393 11.11 -17.33 11.74
CA ILE A 393 10.70 -18.72 11.49
C ILE A 393 11.40 -19.34 10.28
N GLU A 394 11.91 -18.55 9.32
CA GLU A 394 12.48 -19.05 8.07
C GLU A 394 14.00 -18.76 7.96
N PRO A 395 14.86 -19.71 8.37
CA PRO A 395 16.30 -19.50 8.44
C PRO A 395 17.00 -19.35 7.07
N ARG A 396 16.32 -19.72 5.97
CA ARG A 396 16.84 -19.50 4.61
C ARG A 396 16.78 -18.02 4.21
N LEU A 397 15.90 -17.22 4.84
CA LEU A 397 15.84 -15.77 4.63
C LEU A 397 16.82 -15.05 5.56
N ARG A 398 17.77 -14.36 4.99
CA ARG A 398 18.79 -13.60 5.70
C ARG A 398 18.74 -12.15 5.27
N SER A 399 18.33 -11.28 6.21
CA SER A 399 18.23 -9.85 5.96
C SER A 399 19.56 -9.26 5.46
N GLY A 400 19.48 -8.48 4.37
CA GLY A 400 20.66 -7.90 3.70
C GLY A 400 21.47 -8.86 2.84
N VAL A 401 21.08 -10.14 2.75
CA VAL A 401 21.72 -11.15 1.89
C VAL A 401 20.76 -11.53 0.75
N ASN A 402 19.67 -12.19 1.08
CA ASN A 402 18.67 -12.62 0.11
C ASN A 402 17.25 -12.16 0.47
N THR A 403 17.13 -11.22 1.36
CA THR A 403 15.89 -10.49 1.60
C THR A 403 16.18 -9.08 2.11
N CYS A 404 15.37 -8.12 1.74
CA CYS A 404 15.36 -6.79 2.33
C CYS A 404 13.94 -6.22 2.39
N PHE A 405 13.76 -5.24 3.27
CA PHE A 405 12.54 -4.45 3.34
C PHE A 405 12.86 -2.98 3.16
N ASP A 406 12.45 -2.41 2.04
CA ASP A 406 12.61 -0.99 1.74
C ASP A 406 11.33 -0.21 2.12
N VAL A 407 11.52 0.87 2.90
CA VAL A 407 10.44 1.79 3.24
C VAL A 407 10.71 3.13 2.56
N PHE A 408 9.85 3.48 1.60
CA PHE A 408 10.03 4.66 0.76
C PHE A 408 9.48 5.91 1.46
N PRO A 409 10.29 6.98 1.58
CA PRO A 409 9.84 8.21 2.21
C PRO A 409 8.78 8.92 1.37
N MET A 410 7.79 9.51 2.06
CA MET A 410 6.69 10.29 1.47
C MET A 410 5.83 9.54 0.44
N ARG A 411 5.81 8.20 0.50
CA ARG A 411 5.01 7.35 -0.40
C ARG A 411 3.80 6.76 0.32
N TYR A 412 2.71 6.66 -0.43
CA TYR A 412 1.39 6.15 0.00
C TYR A 412 1.09 4.83 -0.70
N HIS A 413 -0.06 4.24 -0.42
CA HIS A 413 -0.59 3.07 -1.13
C HIS A 413 -1.03 3.46 -2.53
N SER A 414 -0.11 3.58 -3.45
CA SER A 414 -0.35 4.13 -4.79
C SER A 414 0.69 3.65 -5.80
N MET A 415 0.39 3.80 -7.09
CA MET A 415 1.29 3.40 -8.17
C MET A 415 2.67 4.06 -8.06
N GLY A 416 2.79 5.30 -7.61
CA GLY A 416 4.10 5.93 -7.42
C GLY A 416 5.00 5.24 -6.39
N ASN A 417 4.40 4.53 -5.40
CA ASN A 417 5.11 3.65 -4.48
C ASN A 417 5.51 2.34 -5.18
N TRP A 418 4.58 1.73 -5.90
CA TRP A 418 4.77 0.41 -6.53
C TRP A 418 5.69 0.46 -7.74
N HIS A 419 5.67 1.55 -8.49
CA HIS A 419 6.62 1.81 -9.56
C HIS A 419 8.06 1.87 -9.03
N LEU A 420 8.28 2.59 -7.93
CA LEU A 420 9.58 2.63 -7.27
C LEU A 420 9.98 1.25 -6.68
N ALA A 421 9.01 0.50 -6.17
CA ALA A 421 9.24 -0.86 -5.70
C ALA A 421 9.64 -1.81 -6.84
N LEU A 422 8.97 -1.72 -7.97
CA LEU A 422 9.32 -2.48 -9.18
C LEU A 422 10.74 -2.15 -9.67
N TYR A 423 11.10 -0.85 -9.75
CA TYR A 423 12.44 -0.40 -10.10
C TYR A 423 13.52 -1.04 -9.21
N ASN A 424 13.34 -0.97 -7.89
CA ASN A 424 14.30 -1.54 -6.95
C ASN A 424 14.32 -3.07 -6.99
N PHE A 425 13.18 -3.72 -7.21
CA PHE A 425 13.10 -5.17 -7.35
C PHE A 425 13.82 -5.70 -8.57
N LEU A 426 13.62 -5.07 -9.74
CA LEU A 426 14.26 -5.46 -11.00
C LEU A 426 15.79 -5.49 -10.93
N GLN A 427 16.40 -4.66 -10.08
CA GLN A 427 17.84 -4.65 -9.88
C GLN A 427 18.37 -5.76 -8.95
N LYS A 428 17.47 -6.58 -8.39
CA LYS A 428 17.83 -7.63 -7.42
C LYS A 428 17.59 -9.04 -7.94
N ILE A 429 16.94 -9.15 -9.08
CA ILE A 429 16.56 -10.45 -9.66
C ILE A 429 17.40 -10.75 -10.91
N PHE A 430 17.67 -12.05 -11.10
CA PHE A 430 18.40 -12.63 -12.23
C PHE A 430 19.88 -12.21 -12.26
#